data_b8e0ba52829d61c01e67569ba3c0a829
#
_entry.id   b8e0ba52829d61c01e67569ba3c0a829
#
_cell.length_a   1.000
_cell.length_b   1.000
_cell.length_c   1.000
_cell.angle_alpha   90.00
_cell.angle_beta   90.00
_cell.angle_gamma   90.00
#
_symmetry.space_group_name_H-M   'P 1'
#
loop_
_entity.id
_entity.type
_entity.pdbx_description
1 polymer ?
#
loop_
_entity_poly.entity_id
_entity_poly.type
_entity_poly.pdbx_seq_one_letter_code
_entity_poly.pdbx_strand_id
1 'polypeptide(L)'
;FSIKLRCPNWTNANEVKIIINGKEISTKKDAEGYFTIQKKWKKGDVIIIKLPMHISAEQLPDQSDYYSFKYGPIVLAASFGNENQAGLFADSSRGGHIAHGPQIPLNEIPTILGDASSILEHIKKDENTPLNFKISGLYPEKKYNDGLQLIPFYKIEEQRYILYFPQADANKIEALQKAKTIEEQRIRALDAITTDKVKSGEQQPESDHFVQSKDSNTGYAEDLHFRDAKGWFSYQLINKSKSSKYIYVTYFDAQKNRNLDIEVNDKNIFSKTLEGKLGANLQYVVIPIPESEKSKEILNIKFTASENSTTAQIVEVRLLNQEFK
;
A
#
# COMPACT_ATOMS: atom_id res chain seq x y z
N PHE A 1 -20.96 20.86 -40.67
CA PHE A 1 -20.02 19.97 -40.02
C PHE A 1 -20.70 19.22 -38.85
N SER A 2 -20.11 18.09 -38.44
CA SER A 2 -20.57 17.30 -37.33
C SER A 2 -19.79 17.63 -36.07
N ILE A 3 -20.49 17.65 -34.91
CA ILE A 3 -19.87 17.73 -33.61
C ILE A 3 -19.99 16.38 -32.94
N LYS A 4 -18.87 15.83 -32.46
CA LYS A 4 -18.82 14.62 -31.63
C LYS A 4 -18.71 15.02 -30.17
N LEU A 5 -19.68 14.60 -29.34
CA LEU A 5 -19.69 14.80 -27.89
C LEU A 5 -19.34 13.48 -27.20
N ARG A 6 -18.26 13.47 -26.42
CA ARG A 6 -17.84 12.27 -25.72
C ARG A 6 -18.83 11.88 -24.61
N CYS A 7 -19.18 10.60 -24.56
CA CYS A 7 -19.88 9.99 -23.44
C CYS A 7 -18.85 9.33 -22.51
N PRO A 8 -18.55 9.90 -21.33
CA PRO A 8 -17.62 9.26 -20.40
C PRO A 8 -18.16 7.93 -19.85
N ASN A 9 -17.27 7.04 -19.45
CA ASN A 9 -17.63 5.70 -18.93
C ASN A 9 -18.31 5.75 -17.55
N TRP A 10 -18.13 6.85 -16.80
CA TRP A 10 -18.74 7.03 -15.49
C TRP A 10 -20.21 7.48 -15.54
N THR A 11 -20.78 7.71 -16.73
CA THR A 11 -22.20 8.06 -16.89
C THR A 11 -22.92 7.02 -17.74
N ASN A 12 -24.18 6.78 -17.43
CA ASN A 12 -25.03 5.91 -18.26
C ASN A 12 -25.44 6.65 -19.53
N ALA A 13 -25.07 6.13 -20.71
CA ALA A 13 -25.38 6.74 -21.98
C ALA A 13 -26.88 6.96 -22.23
N ASN A 14 -27.74 6.13 -21.64
CA ASN A 14 -29.20 6.24 -21.77
C ASN A 14 -29.79 7.41 -20.96
N GLU A 15 -29.04 7.93 -19.99
CA GLU A 15 -29.47 9.05 -19.13
C GLU A 15 -28.88 10.39 -19.60
N VAL A 16 -27.95 10.36 -20.56
CA VAL A 16 -27.37 11.57 -21.11
C VAL A 16 -28.41 12.34 -21.90
N LYS A 17 -28.54 13.63 -21.58
CA LYS A 17 -29.43 14.54 -22.31
C LYS A 17 -28.63 15.58 -23.09
N ILE A 18 -28.94 15.70 -24.37
CA ILE A 18 -28.34 16.70 -25.26
C ILE A 18 -29.43 17.67 -25.69
N ILE A 19 -29.22 18.94 -25.42
CA ILE A 19 -30.16 19.99 -25.70
C ILE A 19 -29.52 21.01 -26.66
N ILE A 20 -30.16 21.29 -27.79
CA ILE A 20 -29.72 22.27 -28.76
C ILE A 20 -30.74 23.39 -28.88
N ASN A 21 -30.34 24.62 -28.58
CA ASN A 21 -31.22 25.78 -28.61
C ASN A 21 -32.53 25.57 -27.79
N GLY A 22 -32.41 24.93 -26.62
CA GLY A 22 -33.58 24.66 -25.75
C GLY A 22 -34.37 23.40 -26.12
N LYS A 23 -34.08 22.74 -27.23
CA LYS A 23 -34.77 21.52 -27.67
C LYS A 23 -33.90 20.27 -27.40
N GLU A 24 -34.44 19.32 -26.64
CA GLU A 24 -33.78 18.01 -26.42
C GLU A 24 -33.76 17.20 -27.72
N ILE A 25 -32.62 16.62 -28.05
CA ILE A 25 -32.44 15.77 -29.22
C ILE A 25 -32.11 14.33 -28.79
N SER A 26 -32.67 13.37 -29.54
CA SER A 26 -32.35 11.96 -29.35
C SER A 26 -31.19 11.59 -30.29
N THR A 27 -30.11 11.06 -29.71
CA THR A 27 -29.00 10.48 -30.48
C THR A 27 -28.44 9.28 -29.71
N LYS A 28 -27.82 8.36 -30.42
CA LYS A 28 -27.23 7.17 -29.81
C LYS A 28 -25.72 7.32 -29.74
N LYS A 29 -25.13 6.76 -28.69
CA LYS A 29 -23.68 6.63 -28.56
C LYS A 29 -23.17 5.64 -29.61
N ASP A 30 -22.13 6.03 -30.37
CA ASP A 30 -21.44 5.16 -31.32
C ASP A 30 -20.48 4.19 -30.60
N ALA A 31 -19.88 3.28 -31.35
CA ALA A 31 -18.95 2.29 -30.84
C ALA A 31 -17.65 2.93 -30.27
N GLU A 32 -17.32 4.14 -30.70
CA GLU A 32 -16.16 4.91 -30.24
C GLU A 32 -16.44 5.70 -28.95
N GLY A 33 -17.70 5.69 -28.48
CA GLY A 33 -18.09 6.37 -27.25
C GLY A 33 -18.54 7.82 -27.42
N TYR A 34 -19.00 8.22 -28.60
CA TYR A 34 -19.44 9.57 -28.90
C TYR A 34 -20.92 9.64 -29.33
N PHE A 35 -21.53 10.78 -29.00
CA PHE A 35 -22.78 11.21 -29.60
C PHE A 35 -22.47 12.14 -30.76
N THR A 36 -22.82 11.76 -32.00
CA THR A 36 -22.56 12.55 -33.19
C THR A 36 -23.78 13.38 -33.57
N ILE A 37 -23.59 14.69 -33.67
CA ILE A 37 -24.63 15.65 -34.07
C ILE A 37 -24.26 16.28 -35.39
N GLN A 38 -25.06 16.01 -36.43
CA GLN A 38 -24.89 16.59 -37.73
C GLN A 38 -25.96 17.66 -37.98
N LYS A 39 -25.54 18.90 -38.19
CA LYS A 39 -26.42 20.05 -38.37
C LYS A 39 -25.73 21.14 -39.18
N LYS A 40 -26.52 22.00 -39.82
CA LYS A 40 -26.04 23.30 -40.32
C LYS A 40 -26.00 24.28 -39.13
N TRP A 41 -24.80 24.47 -38.61
CA TRP A 41 -24.56 25.34 -37.44
C TRP A 41 -24.62 26.82 -37.81
N LYS A 42 -25.17 27.62 -36.91
CA LYS A 42 -25.24 29.09 -37.02
C LYS A 42 -24.51 29.73 -35.83
N LYS A 43 -24.04 30.94 -36.02
CA LYS A 43 -23.50 31.76 -34.95
C LYS A 43 -24.60 31.95 -33.88
N GLY A 44 -24.28 31.63 -32.61
CA GLY A 44 -25.23 31.69 -31.49
C GLY A 44 -25.95 30.38 -31.17
N ASP A 45 -25.74 29.29 -31.96
CA ASP A 45 -26.24 27.97 -31.53
C ASP A 45 -25.60 27.54 -30.22
N VAL A 46 -26.42 27.05 -29.28
CA VAL A 46 -26.00 26.60 -27.94
C VAL A 46 -26.25 25.09 -27.81
N ILE A 47 -25.24 24.37 -27.38
CA ILE A 47 -25.35 22.95 -27.02
C ILE A 47 -25.18 22.83 -25.51
N ILE A 48 -26.13 22.17 -24.84
CA ILE A 48 -26.05 21.78 -23.44
C ILE A 48 -26.04 20.26 -23.40
N ILE A 49 -25.03 19.68 -22.75
CA ILE A 49 -24.97 18.26 -22.45
C ILE A 49 -25.13 18.08 -20.94
N LYS A 50 -26.08 17.23 -20.52
CA LYS A 50 -26.27 16.82 -19.13
C LYS A 50 -25.73 15.41 -18.97
N LEU A 51 -24.75 15.25 -18.11
CA LEU A 51 -24.05 13.99 -17.80
C LEU A 51 -24.37 13.62 -16.34
N PRO A 52 -25.39 12.79 -16.08
CA PRO A 52 -25.70 12.34 -14.73
C PRO A 52 -24.53 11.59 -14.10
N MET A 53 -24.26 11.91 -12.84
CA MET A 53 -23.22 11.25 -12.05
C MET A 53 -23.86 10.29 -11.06
N HIS A 54 -23.29 9.10 -10.94
CA HIS A 54 -23.71 8.07 -9.99
C HIS A 54 -22.53 7.68 -9.12
N ILE A 55 -22.82 7.16 -7.93
CA ILE A 55 -21.82 6.53 -7.09
C ILE A 55 -21.46 5.18 -7.70
N SER A 56 -20.18 4.88 -7.72
CA SER A 56 -19.62 3.60 -8.11
C SER A 56 -18.56 3.16 -7.10
N ALA A 57 -18.44 1.85 -6.91
CA ALA A 57 -17.33 1.22 -6.19
C ALA A 57 -16.40 0.57 -7.22
N GLU A 58 -15.11 0.70 -6.99
CA GLU A 58 -14.07 0.12 -7.82
C GLU A 58 -13.13 -0.69 -6.94
N GLN A 59 -13.03 -2.00 -7.22
CA GLN A 59 -12.10 -2.88 -6.54
C GLN A 59 -10.67 -2.59 -7.03
N LEU A 60 -9.68 -2.82 -6.18
CA LEU A 60 -8.29 -2.69 -6.58
C LEU A 60 -7.95 -3.66 -7.74
N PRO A 61 -7.04 -3.29 -8.65
CA PRO A 61 -6.69 -4.10 -9.82
C PRO A 61 -6.13 -5.49 -9.51
N ASP A 62 -5.53 -5.67 -8.33
CA ASP A 62 -5.02 -6.96 -7.82
C ASP A 62 -6.13 -7.89 -7.31
N GLN A 63 -7.40 -7.43 -7.37
CA GLN A 63 -8.59 -8.11 -6.88
C GLN A 63 -8.59 -8.39 -5.36
N SER A 64 -7.77 -7.67 -4.60
CA SER A 64 -7.87 -7.67 -3.14
C SER A 64 -9.22 -7.10 -2.68
N ASP A 65 -9.63 -7.45 -1.46
CA ASP A 65 -10.89 -7.00 -0.87
C ASP A 65 -10.81 -5.54 -0.38
N TYR A 66 -10.36 -4.65 -1.28
CA TYR A 66 -10.30 -3.20 -1.07
C TYR A 66 -11.05 -2.46 -2.17
N TYR A 67 -11.86 -1.48 -1.76
CA TYR A 67 -12.72 -0.72 -2.65
C TYR A 67 -12.50 0.78 -2.50
N SER A 68 -12.48 1.48 -3.63
CA SER A 68 -12.56 2.94 -3.69
C SER A 68 -13.92 3.38 -4.20
N PHE A 69 -14.33 4.61 -3.85
CA PHE A 69 -15.62 5.16 -4.25
C PHE A 69 -15.44 6.38 -5.14
N LYS A 70 -16.30 6.46 -6.16
CA LYS A 70 -16.36 7.60 -7.08
C LYS A 70 -17.77 8.12 -7.21
N TYR A 71 -17.91 9.42 -7.41
CA TYR A 71 -19.17 10.03 -7.85
C TYR A 71 -18.93 10.66 -9.23
N GLY A 72 -19.38 9.98 -10.27
CA GLY A 72 -18.96 10.28 -11.63
C GLY A 72 -17.41 10.21 -11.77
N PRO A 73 -16.75 11.29 -12.18
CA PRO A 73 -15.29 11.35 -12.29
C PRO A 73 -14.58 11.69 -10.97
N ILE A 74 -15.31 11.95 -9.90
CA ILE A 74 -14.78 12.47 -8.64
C ILE A 74 -14.49 11.30 -7.70
N VAL A 75 -13.23 11.13 -7.30
CA VAL A 75 -12.83 10.19 -6.26
C VAL A 75 -13.25 10.74 -4.90
N LEU A 76 -13.87 9.88 -4.08
CA LEU A 76 -14.32 10.19 -2.73
C LEU A 76 -13.37 9.58 -1.70
N ALA A 77 -13.12 10.29 -0.61
CA ALA A 77 -12.33 9.82 0.51
C ALA A 77 -12.98 10.18 1.84
N ALA A 78 -12.73 9.39 2.89
CA ALA A 78 -13.09 9.77 4.24
C ALA A 78 -11.93 10.47 4.92
N SER A 79 -12.21 11.61 5.54
CA SER A 79 -11.27 12.36 6.37
C SER A 79 -11.34 11.90 7.82
N PHE A 80 -10.18 11.83 8.48
CA PHE A 80 -10.01 11.56 9.91
C PHE A 80 -9.50 12.78 10.68
N GLY A 81 -9.59 13.96 10.07
CA GLY A 81 -9.11 15.21 10.68
C GLY A 81 -7.60 15.38 10.61
N ASN A 82 -7.11 16.38 11.33
CA ASN A 82 -5.71 16.82 11.31
C ASN A 82 -4.98 16.63 12.65
N GLU A 83 -5.52 15.83 13.55
CA GLU A 83 -4.88 15.54 14.83
C GLU A 83 -3.70 14.59 14.67
N ASN A 84 -2.73 14.70 15.59
CA ASN A 84 -1.56 13.79 15.66
C ASN A 84 -0.77 13.65 14.37
N GLN A 85 -0.53 14.75 13.68
CA GLN A 85 0.20 14.76 12.40
C GLN A 85 1.70 15.03 12.53
N ALA A 86 2.23 15.17 13.73
CA ALA A 86 3.67 15.39 13.95
C ALA A 86 4.50 14.28 13.25
N GLY A 87 5.47 14.67 12.43
CA GLY A 87 6.31 13.75 11.66
C GLY A 87 5.68 13.16 10.40
N LEU A 88 4.46 13.55 10.02
CA LEU A 88 3.79 13.07 8.80
C LEU A 88 4.06 13.93 7.57
N PHE A 89 4.58 15.14 7.75
CA PHE A 89 4.89 16.04 6.66
C PHE A 89 6.34 15.86 6.19
N ALA A 90 6.54 15.95 4.88
CA ALA A 90 7.87 15.99 4.30
C ALA A 90 8.61 17.24 4.77
N ASP A 91 9.90 17.10 5.07
CA ASP A 91 10.80 18.19 5.38
C ASP A 91 12.03 18.19 4.46
N SER A 92 12.96 19.10 4.66
CA SER A 92 14.18 19.20 3.85
C SER A 92 15.28 18.20 4.25
N SER A 93 15.06 17.36 5.26
CA SER A 93 16.02 16.35 5.67
C SER A 93 16.09 15.20 4.66
N ARG A 94 17.18 14.42 4.69
CA ARG A 94 17.36 13.27 3.79
C ARG A 94 16.23 12.24 3.90
N GLY A 95 15.68 12.04 5.09
CA GLY A 95 14.56 11.12 5.36
C GLY A 95 13.19 11.81 5.46
N GLY A 96 13.09 13.10 5.19
CA GLY A 96 11.89 13.91 5.44
C GLY A 96 10.68 13.55 4.59
N HIS A 97 10.86 12.77 3.52
CA HIS A 97 9.78 12.23 2.72
C HIS A 97 9.15 10.96 3.33
N ILE A 98 9.74 10.40 4.38
CA ILE A 98 9.23 9.22 5.08
C ILE A 98 8.41 9.68 6.28
N ALA A 99 7.13 9.36 6.29
CA ALA A 99 6.26 9.67 7.41
C ALA A 99 6.65 8.88 8.67
N HIS A 100 6.85 9.58 9.79
CA HIS A 100 7.23 9.00 11.09
C HIS A 100 6.18 9.23 12.19
N GLY A 101 4.99 9.71 11.83
CA GLY A 101 3.94 10.02 12.80
C GLY A 101 3.25 8.79 13.39
N PRO A 102 2.42 8.99 14.42
CA PRO A 102 1.62 7.92 15.01
C PRO A 102 0.75 7.22 13.97
N GLN A 103 0.72 5.91 14.00
CA GLN A 103 -0.12 5.09 13.11
C GLN A 103 -1.46 4.81 13.78
N ILE A 104 -2.53 4.79 12.99
CA ILE A 104 -3.82 4.27 13.45
C ILE A 104 -3.69 2.74 13.52
N PRO A 105 -4.07 2.12 14.65
CA PRO A 105 -4.05 0.66 14.77
C PRO A 105 -4.86 -0.04 13.66
N LEU A 106 -4.35 -1.15 13.16
CA LEU A 106 -4.98 -1.87 12.05
C LEU A 106 -6.41 -2.35 12.37
N ASN A 107 -6.67 -2.68 13.63
CA ASN A 107 -8.01 -3.04 14.10
C ASN A 107 -8.97 -1.87 14.24
N GLU A 108 -8.50 -0.65 14.05
CA GLU A 108 -9.31 0.57 14.05
C GLU A 108 -9.60 1.11 12.64
N ILE A 109 -9.06 0.47 11.62
CA ILE A 109 -9.33 0.87 10.22
C ILE A 109 -10.77 0.54 9.86
N PRO A 110 -11.55 1.52 9.32
CA PRO A 110 -12.94 1.27 8.96
C PRO A 110 -13.04 0.22 7.86
N THR A 111 -13.69 -0.90 8.19
CA THR A 111 -13.89 -2.03 7.28
C THR A 111 -15.36 -2.14 6.93
N ILE A 112 -15.69 -2.28 5.65
CA ILE A 112 -17.06 -2.46 5.18
C ILE A 112 -17.48 -3.91 5.46
N LEU A 113 -18.63 -4.09 6.08
CA LEU A 113 -19.20 -5.41 6.33
C LEU A 113 -20.20 -5.81 5.24
N GLY A 114 -20.19 -7.07 4.86
CA GLY A 114 -21.13 -7.65 3.89
C GLY A 114 -20.51 -7.92 2.53
N ASP A 115 -21.37 -8.22 1.56
CA ASP A 115 -20.95 -8.57 0.20
C ASP A 115 -20.55 -7.35 -0.61
N ALA A 116 -19.58 -7.50 -1.48
CA ALA A 116 -19.11 -6.45 -2.39
C ALA A 116 -20.25 -5.86 -3.26
N SER A 117 -21.25 -6.66 -3.59
CA SER A 117 -22.42 -6.22 -4.37
C SER A 117 -23.32 -5.23 -3.64
N SER A 118 -23.34 -5.25 -2.31
CA SER A 118 -24.16 -4.37 -1.47
C SER A 118 -23.45 -3.13 -0.96
N ILE A 119 -22.16 -2.97 -1.24
CA ILE A 119 -21.35 -1.84 -0.73
C ILE A 119 -22.00 -0.48 -1.00
N LEU A 120 -22.56 -0.28 -2.18
CA LEU A 120 -23.17 1.00 -2.57
C LEU A 120 -24.43 1.35 -1.78
N GLU A 121 -25.12 0.36 -1.21
CA GLU A 121 -26.31 0.59 -0.38
C GLU A 121 -25.98 1.29 0.94
N HIS A 122 -24.71 1.17 1.38
CA HIS A 122 -24.20 1.82 2.58
C HIS A 122 -23.82 3.29 2.38
N ILE A 123 -23.85 3.79 1.13
CA ILE A 123 -23.43 5.16 0.80
C ILE A 123 -24.67 6.00 0.46
N LYS A 124 -24.89 7.04 1.25
CA LYS A 124 -25.98 8.00 1.05
C LYS A 124 -25.44 9.40 0.79
N LYS A 125 -26.06 10.10 -0.16
CA LYS A 125 -25.72 11.49 -0.44
C LYS A 125 -26.17 12.38 0.71
N ASP A 126 -25.34 13.35 1.09
CA ASP A 126 -25.72 14.42 1.98
C ASP A 126 -26.55 15.44 1.19
N GLU A 127 -27.79 15.70 1.63
CA GLU A 127 -28.68 16.62 0.95
C GLU A 127 -28.31 18.08 1.19
N ASN A 128 -27.62 18.36 2.29
CA ASN A 128 -27.28 19.72 2.71
C ASN A 128 -25.94 20.21 2.14
N THR A 129 -25.04 19.29 1.83
CA THR A 129 -23.68 19.65 1.37
C THR A 129 -23.40 19.03 0.00
N PRO A 130 -23.26 19.84 -1.05
CA PRO A 130 -22.97 19.33 -2.39
C PRO A 130 -21.71 18.47 -2.43
N LEU A 131 -21.80 17.33 -3.13
CA LEU A 131 -20.69 16.36 -3.33
C LEU A 131 -20.22 15.65 -2.06
N ASN A 132 -20.93 15.80 -0.95
CA ASN A 132 -20.66 15.03 0.27
C ASN A 132 -21.59 13.83 0.35
N PHE A 133 -21.08 12.75 0.93
CA PHE A 133 -21.80 11.50 1.13
C PHE A 133 -21.47 10.97 2.52
N LYS A 134 -22.25 10.01 2.98
CA LYS A 134 -22.03 9.29 4.23
C LYS A 134 -22.00 7.81 3.96
N ILE A 135 -20.94 7.13 4.40
CA ILE A 135 -20.84 5.66 4.39
C ILE A 135 -21.16 5.13 5.79
N SER A 136 -21.97 4.09 5.87
CA SER A 136 -22.39 3.41 7.09
C SER A 136 -22.07 1.92 7.03
N GLY A 137 -22.43 1.13 8.05
CA GLY A 137 -22.15 -0.32 8.07
C GLY A 137 -20.68 -0.65 8.17
N LEU A 138 -19.92 0.16 8.91
CA LEU A 138 -18.49 0.01 9.08
C LEU A 138 -18.15 -0.68 10.40
N TYR A 139 -17.11 -1.53 10.38
CA TYR A 139 -16.52 -2.13 11.55
C TYR A 139 -15.21 -1.38 11.92
N PRO A 140 -14.84 -1.21 13.21
CA PRO A 140 -15.63 -1.60 14.38
C PRO A 140 -16.85 -0.70 14.62
N GLU A 141 -18.01 -1.34 14.81
CA GLU A 141 -19.28 -0.65 14.91
C GLU A 141 -19.30 0.44 15.99
N LYS A 142 -18.73 0.17 17.16
CA LYS A 142 -18.65 1.13 18.27
C LYS A 142 -17.97 2.45 17.90
N LYS A 143 -17.00 2.38 17.00
CA LYS A 143 -16.23 3.57 16.54
C LYS A 143 -16.92 4.28 15.40
N TYR A 144 -17.62 3.55 14.54
CA TYR A 144 -18.19 4.04 13.29
C TYR A 144 -19.73 3.91 13.23
N ASN A 145 -20.41 3.86 14.39
CA ASN A 145 -21.87 3.78 14.47
C ASN A 145 -22.56 4.91 13.70
N ASP A 146 -21.97 6.11 13.71
CA ASP A 146 -22.48 7.26 12.96
C ASP A 146 -22.03 7.28 11.49
N GLY A 147 -21.28 6.26 11.06
CA GLY A 147 -20.66 6.22 9.74
C GLY A 147 -19.52 7.22 9.58
N LEU A 148 -19.03 7.34 8.35
CA LEU A 148 -17.99 8.31 7.99
C LEU A 148 -18.46 9.22 6.86
N GLN A 149 -18.04 10.46 6.89
CA GLN A 149 -18.27 11.39 5.81
C GLN A 149 -17.28 11.12 4.67
N LEU A 150 -17.82 10.96 3.46
CA LEU A 150 -17.04 10.89 2.22
C LEU A 150 -17.14 12.25 1.52
N ILE A 151 -15.97 12.81 1.20
CA ILE A 151 -15.86 14.08 0.50
C ILE A 151 -14.99 13.91 -0.75
N PRO A 152 -15.07 14.81 -1.73
CA PRO A 152 -14.14 14.81 -2.85
C PRO A 152 -12.68 14.80 -2.38
N PHE A 153 -11.90 13.85 -2.88
CA PHE A 153 -10.49 13.72 -2.47
C PHE A 153 -9.68 15.00 -2.67
N TYR A 154 -9.96 15.77 -3.72
CA TYR A 154 -9.29 17.05 -3.98
C TYR A 154 -9.58 18.16 -2.94
N LYS A 155 -10.51 17.92 -2.00
CA LYS A 155 -10.81 18.84 -0.87
C LYS A 155 -10.09 18.44 0.42
N ILE A 156 -9.35 17.32 0.40
CA ILE A 156 -8.59 16.87 1.57
C ILE A 156 -7.21 17.50 1.51
N GLU A 157 -6.95 18.40 2.44
CA GLU A 157 -5.68 19.09 2.62
C GLU A 157 -5.20 18.88 4.04
N GLU A 158 -3.93 18.51 4.23
CA GLU A 158 -3.27 18.36 5.54
C GLU A 158 -4.08 17.55 6.56
N GLN A 159 -4.70 16.45 6.11
CA GLN A 159 -5.55 15.59 6.93
C GLN A 159 -5.19 14.13 6.73
N ARG A 160 -5.43 13.30 7.76
CA ARG A 160 -5.46 11.86 7.59
C ARG A 160 -6.70 11.46 6.80
N TYR A 161 -6.57 10.51 5.91
CA TYR A 161 -7.70 10.06 5.09
C TYR A 161 -7.61 8.58 4.72
N ILE A 162 -8.71 8.01 4.27
CA ILE A 162 -8.77 6.70 3.65
C ILE A 162 -9.45 6.81 2.28
N LEU A 163 -8.83 6.20 1.28
CA LEU A 163 -9.33 6.09 -0.11
C LEU A 163 -9.79 4.68 -0.43
N TYR A 164 -9.08 3.69 0.10
CA TYR A 164 -9.31 2.28 -0.16
C TYR A 164 -9.83 1.62 1.11
N PHE A 165 -11.11 1.28 1.11
CA PHE A 165 -11.78 0.69 2.24
C PHE A 165 -11.66 -0.83 2.16
N PRO A 166 -11.11 -1.51 3.17
CA PRO A 166 -11.19 -2.95 3.25
C PRO A 166 -12.64 -3.40 3.41
N GLN A 167 -12.98 -4.52 2.77
CA GLN A 167 -14.27 -5.19 2.90
C GLN A 167 -14.04 -6.57 3.53
N ALA A 168 -14.97 -7.00 4.35
CA ALA A 168 -14.92 -8.33 4.95
C ALA A 168 -16.30 -8.91 5.18
N ASP A 169 -16.37 -10.24 5.17
CA ASP A 169 -17.52 -10.99 5.62
C ASP A 169 -17.71 -10.76 7.14
N ALA A 170 -18.95 -10.45 7.54
CA ALA A 170 -19.30 -10.20 8.94
C ALA A 170 -18.95 -11.37 9.86
N ASN A 171 -18.98 -12.62 9.37
CA ASN A 171 -18.62 -13.80 10.16
C ASN A 171 -17.10 -14.00 10.32
N LYS A 172 -16.28 -13.36 9.48
CA LYS A 172 -14.82 -13.49 9.48
C LYS A 172 -14.11 -12.28 10.08
N ILE A 173 -14.81 -11.16 10.26
CA ILE A 173 -14.18 -9.89 10.63
C ILE A 173 -13.42 -9.97 11.96
N GLU A 174 -13.97 -10.61 12.99
CA GLU A 174 -13.31 -10.73 14.29
C GLU A 174 -11.99 -11.51 14.21
N ALA A 175 -11.98 -12.63 13.45
CA ALA A 175 -10.77 -13.42 13.25
C ALA A 175 -9.71 -12.63 12.47
N LEU A 176 -10.11 -11.91 11.43
CA LEU A 176 -9.22 -11.04 10.64
C LEU A 176 -8.64 -9.91 11.50
N GLN A 177 -9.46 -9.26 12.31
CA GLN A 177 -9.01 -8.19 13.20
C GLN A 177 -8.05 -8.71 14.28
N LYS A 178 -8.33 -9.88 14.83
CA LYS A 178 -7.42 -10.53 15.79
C LYS A 178 -6.07 -10.85 15.15
N ALA A 179 -6.05 -11.42 13.95
CA ALA A 179 -4.83 -11.72 13.21
C ALA A 179 -4.02 -10.44 12.92
N LYS A 180 -4.68 -9.37 12.45
CA LYS A 180 -4.04 -8.06 12.21
C LYS A 180 -3.47 -7.47 13.50
N THR A 181 -4.18 -7.55 14.62
CA THR A 181 -3.71 -7.05 15.92
C THR A 181 -2.47 -7.80 16.40
N ILE A 182 -2.45 -9.13 16.27
CA ILE A 182 -1.30 -9.96 16.64
C ILE A 182 -0.07 -9.59 15.80
N GLU A 183 -0.25 -9.46 14.49
CA GLU A 183 0.86 -9.11 13.60
C GLU A 183 1.37 -7.68 13.86
N GLU A 184 0.47 -6.73 14.08
CA GLU A 184 0.85 -5.36 14.45
C GLU A 184 1.65 -5.31 15.76
N GLN A 185 1.21 -6.06 16.78
CA GLN A 185 1.93 -6.16 18.05
C GLN A 185 3.31 -6.79 17.85
N ARG A 186 3.42 -7.83 17.02
CA ARG A 186 4.69 -8.46 16.66
C ARG A 186 5.65 -7.47 16.01
N ILE A 187 5.17 -6.71 15.00
CA ILE A 187 5.97 -5.69 14.30
C ILE A 187 6.39 -4.58 15.27
N ARG A 188 5.48 -4.08 16.10
CA ARG A 188 5.79 -3.03 17.10
C ARG A 188 6.83 -3.51 18.11
N ALA A 189 6.71 -4.74 18.59
CA ALA A 189 7.69 -5.33 19.50
C ALA A 189 9.07 -5.45 18.85
N LEU A 190 9.12 -5.86 17.60
CA LEU A 190 10.35 -5.95 16.81
C LEU A 190 10.94 -4.55 16.55
N ASP A 191 10.13 -3.57 16.15
CA ASP A 191 10.58 -2.20 15.92
C ASP A 191 11.12 -1.54 17.20
N ALA A 192 10.53 -1.81 18.36
CA ALA A 192 10.98 -1.26 19.66
C ALA A 192 12.40 -1.69 20.05
N ILE A 193 12.85 -2.84 19.60
CA ILE A 193 14.20 -3.38 19.85
C ILE A 193 15.15 -3.22 18.66
N THR A 194 14.66 -2.70 17.55
CA THR A 194 15.46 -2.45 16.33
C THR A 194 16.26 -1.17 16.50
N THR A 195 17.56 -1.25 16.25
CA THR A 195 18.48 -0.09 16.29
C THR A 195 18.76 0.46 14.90
N ASP A 196 18.68 -0.39 13.87
CA ASP A 196 18.79 -0.03 12.46
C ASP A 196 18.16 -1.12 11.59
N LYS A 197 17.68 -0.78 10.39
CA LYS A 197 17.06 -1.74 9.48
C LYS A 197 17.14 -1.33 8.01
N VAL A 198 17.27 -2.32 7.13
CA VAL A 198 17.18 -2.14 5.68
C VAL A 198 16.16 -3.11 5.09
N LYS A 199 15.28 -2.61 4.25
CA LYS A 199 14.40 -3.41 3.40
C LYS A 199 15.08 -3.67 2.08
N SER A 200 15.31 -4.94 1.80
CA SER A 200 16.02 -5.38 0.59
C SER A 200 15.14 -5.23 -0.65
N GLY A 201 15.74 -4.80 -1.75
CA GLY A 201 15.03 -4.59 -3.02
C GLY A 201 14.26 -3.26 -3.11
N GLU A 202 14.21 -2.46 -2.05
CA GLU A 202 13.67 -1.10 -2.06
C GLU A 202 14.80 -0.09 -2.28
N GLN A 203 14.69 0.71 -3.33
CA GLN A 203 15.78 1.58 -3.79
C GLN A 203 16.32 2.53 -2.71
N GLN A 204 15.47 3.25 -2.01
CA GLN A 204 15.90 4.23 -1.02
C GLN A 204 16.51 3.59 0.23
N PRO A 205 15.90 2.58 0.89
CA PRO A 205 16.51 1.88 2.01
C PRO A 205 17.88 1.29 1.68
N GLU A 206 18.02 0.66 0.52
CA GLU A 206 19.30 0.07 0.08
C GLU A 206 20.37 1.14 -0.19
N SER A 207 19.98 2.27 -0.80
CA SER A 207 20.89 3.40 -1.04
C SER A 207 21.39 4.00 0.27
N ASP A 208 20.51 4.16 1.25
CA ASP A 208 20.85 4.70 2.58
C ASP A 208 21.81 3.78 3.36
N HIS A 209 21.78 2.48 3.07
CA HIS A 209 22.65 1.47 3.67
C HIS A 209 23.81 1.05 2.75
N PHE A 210 24.18 1.89 1.78
CA PHE A 210 25.34 1.70 0.91
C PHE A 210 25.39 0.29 0.28
N VAL A 211 24.30 -0.17 -0.30
CA VAL A 211 24.25 -1.48 -0.96
C VAL A 211 25.39 -1.64 -1.94
N GLN A 212 26.13 -2.74 -1.82
CA GLN A 212 27.10 -3.20 -2.79
C GLN A 212 26.77 -4.62 -3.22
N SER A 213 27.03 -4.95 -4.47
CA SER A 213 26.68 -6.27 -4.98
C SER A 213 27.47 -6.67 -6.20
N LYS A 214 27.52 -7.99 -6.44
CA LYS A 214 27.99 -8.62 -7.66
C LYS A 214 27.00 -9.72 -8.05
N ASP A 215 26.54 -9.70 -9.30
CA ASP A 215 25.61 -10.69 -9.86
C ASP A 215 24.34 -10.84 -8.98
N SER A 216 23.73 -9.71 -8.60
CA SER A 216 22.54 -9.66 -7.76
C SER A 216 21.33 -9.12 -8.52
N ASN A 217 20.14 -9.53 -8.09
CA ASN A 217 18.86 -9.07 -8.64
C ASN A 217 17.93 -8.64 -7.51
N THR A 218 17.01 -7.76 -7.82
CA THR A 218 15.85 -7.45 -6.99
C THR A 218 14.61 -8.07 -7.59
N GLY A 219 13.64 -8.43 -6.74
CA GLY A 219 12.38 -9.00 -7.15
C GLY A 219 11.25 -8.62 -6.21
N TYR A 220 10.06 -9.11 -6.54
CA TYR A 220 8.84 -8.86 -5.79
C TYR A 220 8.04 -10.17 -5.71
N ALA A 221 7.65 -10.56 -4.51
CA ALA A 221 6.83 -11.73 -4.26
C ALA A 221 6.02 -11.52 -2.97
N GLU A 222 4.77 -11.99 -2.95
CA GLU A 222 3.88 -11.90 -1.77
C GLU A 222 3.84 -10.50 -1.14
N ASP A 223 3.69 -9.49 -2.00
CA ASP A 223 3.63 -8.07 -1.62
C ASP A 223 4.90 -7.52 -0.93
N LEU A 224 6.02 -8.23 -1.05
CA LEU A 224 7.30 -7.83 -0.50
C LEU A 224 8.40 -7.78 -1.56
N HIS A 225 9.23 -6.76 -1.47
CA HIS A 225 10.47 -6.70 -2.23
C HIS A 225 11.51 -7.61 -1.60
N PHE A 226 12.40 -8.14 -2.44
CA PHE A 226 13.57 -8.90 -1.98
C PHE A 226 14.78 -8.63 -2.85
N ARG A 227 15.96 -9.01 -2.34
CA ARG A 227 17.19 -9.12 -3.11
C ARG A 227 17.77 -10.52 -2.99
N ASP A 228 18.31 -11.03 -4.11
CA ASP A 228 19.12 -12.23 -4.15
C ASP A 228 20.36 -12.04 -5.04
N ALA A 229 21.29 -13.00 -5.03
CA ALA A 229 22.48 -12.96 -5.86
C ALA A 229 22.97 -14.36 -6.22
N LYS A 230 23.51 -14.51 -7.44
CA LYS A 230 24.40 -15.63 -7.79
C LYS A 230 25.83 -15.40 -7.29
N GLY A 231 26.20 -14.16 -7.03
CA GLY A 231 27.44 -13.75 -6.39
C GLY A 231 27.20 -13.36 -4.93
N TRP A 232 27.16 -12.07 -4.65
CA TRP A 232 26.97 -11.56 -3.30
C TRP A 232 26.33 -10.17 -3.30
N PHE A 233 25.80 -9.75 -2.13
CA PHE A 233 25.44 -8.37 -1.84
C PHE A 233 25.64 -8.06 -0.36
N SER A 234 25.76 -6.78 -0.03
CA SER A 234 25.97 -6.34 1.36
C SER A 234 25.32 -5.00 1.64
N TYR A 235 25.07 -4.77 2.93
CA TYR A 235 24.56 -3.53 3.50
C TYR A 235 25.42 -3.07 4.67
N GLN A 236 25.56 -1.75 4.82
CA GLN A 236 26.19 -1.15 6.00
C GLN A 236 25.10 -0.71 6.97
N LEU A 237 24.92 -1.46 8.06
CA LEU A 237 23.98 -1.11 9.12
C LEU A 237 24.68 -0.31 10.23
N ILE A 238 23.96 0.67 10.79
CA ILE A 238 24.51 1.64 11.73
C ILE A 238 24.26 1.16 13.18
N ASN A 239 25.35 0.91 13.91
CA ASN A 239 25.37 0.56 15.32
C ASN A 239 26.01 1.69 16.17
N LYS A 240 25.59 2.95 15.93
CA LYS A 240 26.20 4.13 16.56
C LYS A 240 26.16 4.09 18.08
N SER A 241 25.07 3.59 18.67
CA SER A 241 24.91 3.40 20.11
C SER A 241 25.70 2.22 20.67
N LYS A 242 26.26 1.36 19.84
CA LYS A 242 26.95 0.11 20.21
C LYS A 242 26.08 -0.82 21.08
N SER A 243 24.77 -0.70 20.94
CA SER A 243 23.78 -1.47 21.71
C SER A 243 23.25 -2.69 20.99
N SER A 244 23.55 -2.85 19.69
CA SER A 244 23.10 -3.99 18.89
C SER A 244 23.79 -5.28 19.34
N LYS A 245 22.97 -6.31 19.55
CA LYS A 245 23.44 -7.62 20.03
C LYS A 245 23.11 -8.75 19.06
N TYR A 246 22.10 -8.57 18.21
CA TYR A 246 21.60 -9.58 17.29
C TYR A 246 21.37 -8.98 15.91
N ILE A 247 21.45 -9.84 14.89
CA ILE A 247 21.02 -9.59 13.53
C ILE A 247 19.75 -10.41 13.32
N TYR A 248 18.71 -9.77 12.81
CA TYR A 248 17.47 -10.40 12.42
C TYR A 248 17.37 -10.32 10.90
N VAL A 249 17.16 -11.45 10.23
CA VAL A 249 17.05 -11.52 8.78
C VAL A 249 15.75 -12.20 8.40
N THR A 250 14.94 -11.53 7.60
CA THR A 250 13.73 -12.11 7.00
C THR A 250 14.01 -12.50 5.55
N TYR A 251 13.59 -13.70 5.16
CA TYR A 251 13.85 -14.26 3.83
C TYR A 251 12.74 -15.22 3.38
N PHE A 252 12.63 -15.45 2.07
CA PHE A 252 11.76 -16.49 1.52
C PHE A 252 12.47 -17.83 1.46
N ASP A 253 11.80 -18.91 1.92
CA ASP A 253 12.26 -20.30 1.84
C ASP A 253 11.40 -21.14 0.86
N ALA A 254 10.95 -20.52 -0.23
CA ALA A 254 10.07 -21.17 -1.22
C ALA A 254 10.84 -22.01 -2.27
N GLN A 255 12.14 -21.79 -2.43
CA GLN A 255 12.94 -22.40 -3.49
C GLN A 255 14.11 -23.24 -2.95
N LYS A 256 14.26 -24.44 -3.51
CA LYS A 256 15.42 -25.32 -3.23
C LYS A 256 16.70 -24.77 -3.86
N ASN A 257 17.84 -25.28 -3.41
CA ASN A 257 19.18 -24.95 -3.91
C ASN A 257 19.56 -23.48 -3.73
N ARG A 258 19.04 -22.86 -2.68
CA ARG A 258 19.48 -21.55 -2.21
C ARG A 258 20.22 -21.71 -0.89
N ASN A 259 21.13 -20.79 -0.61
CA ASN A 259 21.82 -20.76 0.65
C ASN A 259 21.61 -19.42 1.36
N LEU A 260 21.65 -19.47 2.67
CA LEU A 260 21.66 -18.30 3.55
C LEU A 260 22.96 -18.30 4.32
N ASP A 261 24.00 -17.76 3.68
CA ASP A 261 25.30 -17.52 4.29
C ASP A 261 25.42 -16.05 4.63
N ILE A 262 25.67 -15.75 5.90
CA ILE A 262 25.70 -14.39 6.44
C ILE A 262 27.06 -14.12 7.05
N GLU A 263 27.69 -13.06 6.57
CA GLU A 263 28.95 -12.54 7.09
C GLU A 263 28.73 -11.19 7.77
N VAL A 264 29.46 -10.93 8.84
CA VAL A 264 29.58 -9.62 9.49
C VAL A 264 31.03 -9.18 9.45
N ASN A 265 31.33 -8.08 8.75
CA ASN A 265 32.69 -7.57 8.59
C ASN A 265 33.67 -8.68 8.17
N ASP A 266 33.33 -9.43 7.12
CA ASP A 266 34.09 -10.54 6.53
C ASP A 266 34.23 -11.80 7.42
N LYS A 267 33.47 -11.89 8.51
CA LYS A 267 33.42 -13.10 9.34
C LYS A 267 32.11 -13.82 9.09
N ASN A 268 32.14 -15.06 8.66
CA ASN A 268 30.95 -15.88 8.53
C ASN A 268 30.39 -16.17 9.94
N ILE A 269 29.10 -15.87 10.13
CA ILE A 269 28.39 -16.06 11.40
C ILE A 269 27.21 -17.01 11.31
N PHE A 270 26.78 -17.33 10.09
CA PHE A 270 25.64 -18.23 9.87
C PHE A 270 25.70 -18.82 8.47
N SER A 271 25.37 -20.12 8.37
CA SER A 271 25.25 -20.83 7.09
C SER A 271 24.12 -21.85 7.15
N LYS A 272 23.25 -21.81 6.14
CA LYS A 272 22.12 -22.73 6.00
C LYS A 272 21.79 -22.94 4.53
N THR A 273 21.62 -24.21 4.12
CA THR A 273 21.01 -24.55 2.83
C THR A 273 19.50 -24.57 2.99
N LEU A 274 18.77 -23.95 2.05
CA LEU A 274 17.31 -23.88 2.08
C LEU A 274 16.70 -25.14 1.46
N GLU A 275 15.66 -25.66 2.10
CA GLU A 275 14.98 -26.91 1.69
C GLU A 275 13.87 -26.66 0.68
N GLY A 276 13.41 -25.40 0.52
CA GLY A 276 12.30 -25.03 -0.36
C GLY A 276 10.97 -25.59 0.15
N LYS A 277 10.51 -25.13 1.29
CA LYS A 277 9.24 -25.59 1.89
C LYS A 277 8.05 -25.00 1.14
N LEU A 278 7.22 -25.86 0.56
CA LEU A 278 5.95 -25.47 -0.03
C LEU A 278 5.04 -24.83 1.05
N GLY A 279 4.58 -23.60 0.83
CA GLY A 279 3.65 -22.88 1.72
C GLY A 279 4.28 -22.18 2.92
N ALA A 280 5.58 -22.28 3.15
CA ALA A 280 6.29 -21.53 4.19
C ALA A 280 7.13 -20.44 3.55
N ASN A 281 6.47 -19.38 3.10
CA ASN A 281 7.13 -18.44 2.22
C ASN A 281 8.06 -17.52 2.97
N LEU A 282 7.61 -16.88 4.04
CA LEU A 282 8.41 -15.93 4.79
C LEU A 282 8.93 -16.57 6.09
N GLN A 283 10.25 -16.57 6.24
CA GLN A 283 10.96 -17.08 7.41
C GLN A 283 11.86 -16.00 8.00
N TYR A 284 12.30 -16.17 9.22
CA TYR A 284 13.31 -15.33 9.82
C TYR A 284 14.36 -16.13 10.59
N VAL A 285 15.51 -15.53 10.80
CA VAL A 285 16.57 -16.03 11.68
C VAL A 285 17.09 -14.90 12.57
N VAL A 286 17.41 -15.22 13.82
CA VAL A 286 18.01 -14.31 14.78
C VAL A 286 19.40 -14.85 15.14
N ILE A 287 20.44 -14.06 14.90
CA ILE A 287 21.84 -14.47 15.02
C ILE A 287 22.54 -13.50 15.98
N PRO A 288 23.28 -13.99 17.00
CA PRO A 288 24.06 -13.10 17.84
C PRO A 288 25.22 -12.47 17.07
N ILE A 289 25.42 -11.18 17.25
CA ILE A 289 26.59 -10.47 16.73
C ILE A 289 27.83 -10.94 17.50
N PRO A 290 28.94 -11.32 16.83
CA PRO A 290 30.18 -11.69 17.51
C PRO A 290 30.68 -10.57 18.44
N GLU A 291 31.19 -10.92 19.61
CA GLU A 291 31.64 -9.94 20.62
C GLU A 291 32.65 -8.93 20.07
N SER A 292 33.55 -9.39 19.20
CA SER A 292 34.56 -8.53 18.56
C SER A 292 33.93 -7.46 17.61
N GLU A 293 32.71 -7.64 17.17
CA GLU A 293 32.03 -6.75 16.22
C GLU A 293 31.04 -5.78 16.90
N LYS A 294 30.55 -6.10 18.11
CA LYS A 294 29.56 -5.31 18.84
C LYS A 294 29.96 -3.86 19.11
N SER A 295 31.29 -3.62 19.25
CA SER A 295 31.84 -2.28 19.52
C SER A 295 31.96 -1.39 18.28
N LYS A 296 31.78 -1.94 17.09
CA LYS A 296 31.90 -1.20 15.83
C LYS A 296 30.64 -0.38 15.57
N GLU A 297 30.81 0.82 15.03
CA GLU A 297 29.70 1.74 14.72
C GLU A 297 28.99 1.39 13.41
N ILE A 298 29.68 0.69 12.52
CA ILE A 298 29.14 0.20 11.25
C ILE A 298 29.38 -1.30 11.17
N LEU A 299 28.33 -2.04 10.86
CA LEU A 299 28.36 -3.47 10.61
C LEU A 299 28.06 -3.71 9.14
N ASN A 300 29.02 -4.25 8.42
CA ASN A 300 28.82 -4.67 7.03
C ASN A 300 28.25 -6.09 7.03
N ILE A 301 26.96 -6.20 6.70
CA ILE A 301 26.26 -7.49 6.62
C ILE A 301 26.27 -7.93 5.16
N LYS A 302 26.89 -9.08 4.88
CA LYS A 302 27.05 -9.59 3.53
C LYS A 302 26.42 -10.97 3.38
N PHE A 303 25.77 -11.16 2.26
CA PHE A 303 25.15 -12.41 1.83
C PHE A 303 25.89 -12.93 0.61
N THR A 304 26.39 -14.15 0.68
CA THR A 304 27.22 -14.75 -0.38
C THR A 304 26.59 -16.04 -0.88
N ALA A 305 26.54 -16.22 -2.19
CA ALA A 305 26.08 -17.47 -2.79
C ALA A 305 27.18 -18.53 -2.68
N SER A 306 26.80 -19.75 -2.30
CA SER A 306 27.69 -20.91 -2.41
C SER A 306 27.90 -21.31 -3.87
N GLU A 307 28.89 -22.13 -4.15
CA GLU A 307 29.20 -22.62 -5.50
C GLU A 307 27.94 -23.30 -6.12
N ASN A 308 27.61 -22.92 -7.34
CA ASN A 308 26.42 -23.40 -8.07
C ASN A 308 25.06 -23.16 -7.39
N SER A 309 24.98 -22.17 -6.48
CA SER A 309 23.76 -21.79 -5.74
C SER A 309 23.39 -20.33 -6.00
N THR A 310 22.32 -19.90 -5.36
CA THR A 310 21.88 -18.50 -5.28
C THR A 310 21.59 -18.21 -3.81
N THR A 311 21.87 -17.00 -3.35
CA THR A 311 21.51 -16.61 -1.98
C THR A 311 20.00 -16.77 -1.73
N ALA A 312 19.60 -16.87 -0.50
CA ALA A 312 18.18 -16.69 -0.11
C ALA A 312 17.65 -15.36 -0.66
N GLN A 313 16.36 -15.28 -0.90
CA GLN A 313 15.68 -14.04 -1.25
C GLN A 313 15.46 -13.24 0.04
N ILE A 314 16.37 -12.31 0.31
CA ILE A 314 16.36 -11.51 1.54
C ILE A 314 15.34 -10.37 1.40
N VAL A 315 14.44 -10.27 2.37
CA VAL A 315 13.39 -9.25 2.44
C VAL A 315 13.79 -8.09 3.33
N GLU A 316 14.33 -8.38 4.51
CA GLU A 316 14.69 -7.36 5.48
C GLU A 316 15.87 -7.83 6.36
N VAL A 317 16.73 -6.88 6.71
CA VAL A 317 17.80 -7.08 7.68
C VAL A 317 17.72 -6.03 8.77
N ARG A 318 17.79 -6.45 10.04
CA ARG A 318 17.72 -5.56 11.20
C ARG A 318 18.86 -5.81 12.18
N LEU A 319 19.28 -4.77 12.85
CA LEU A 319 20.09 -4.85 14.07
C LEU A 319 19.15 -4.73 15.27
N LEU A 320 19.28 -5.63 16.25
CA LEU A 320 18.46 -5.65 17.44
C LEU A 320 19.32 -5.49 18.70
N ASN A 321 18.82 -4.73 19.70
CA ASN A 321 19.48 -4.56 20.97
C ASN A 321 19.19 -5.70 21.98
N GLN A 322 18.21 -6.54 21.70
CA GLN A 322 17.88 -7.75 22.46
C GLN A 322 17.35 -8.85 21.52
N GLU A 323 17.33 -10.09 22.01
CA GLU A 323 16.81 -11.23 21.23
C GLU A 323 15.29 -11.09 21.02
N PHE A 324 14.86 -11.29 19.78
CA PHE A 324 13.46 -11.41 19.43
C PHE A 324 13.03 -12.87 19.53
N LYS A 325 12.03 -13.16 20.39
CA LYS A 325 11.51 -14.51 20.65
C LYS A 325 10.16 -14.74 19.99
#